data_b1046ec53930786a9b70114a93d4f589
#
_entry.id   b1046ec53930786a9b70114a93d4f589
#
_cell.length_a   1.000
_cell.length_b   1.000
_cell.length_c   1.000
_cell.angle_alpha   90.00
_cell.angle_beta   90.00
_cell.angle_gamma   90.00
#
_symmetry.space_group_name_H-M   'P 1'
#
loop_
_entity.id
_entity.type
_entity.pdbx_description
1 polymer ?
#
loop_
_entity_poly.entity_id
_entity_poly.type
_entity_poly.pdbx_seq_one_letter_code
_entity_poly.pdbx_strand_id
1 'polypeptide(L)'
;MISGAVAVWKSVPVAQRRMILLLVVAIGAANIDQPFPELAPLQHGPTFVLALVAPRLLRRWPLSNGAVAYILLFLLLHTLGGRYIYSYVPYDDWARAISGHDISTSLGWQRNGYDRFVHFAFGLLLTAPLAQIVRRYGGVRPRWSLCFAFMAVGFIGALYEIFEWLLTLLAAGETADWYNGQQGDVWDPQKDLAAAQIGAAIALFLPGASGPRQAGGEPISDADQPRDPSL
;
A
#
# COMPACT_ATOMS: atom_id res chain seq x y z
N MET A 1 18.45 12.60 22.42
CA MET A 1 17.55 11.82 21.51
C MET A 1 16.60 12.70 20.67
N ILE A 2 15.96 13.72 21.22
CA ILE A 2 15.00 14.59 20.50
C ILE A 2 15.65 15.37 19.34
N SER A 3 16.88 15.88 19.51
CA SER A 3 17.60 16.63 18.45
C SER A 3 17.85 15.77 17.19
N GLY A 4 18.16 14.50 17.37
CA GLY A 4 18.37 13.56 16.24
C GLY A 4 17.08 13.27 15.46
N ALA A 5 15.95 13.09 16.14
CA ALA A 5 14.66 12.86 15.49
C ALA A 5 14.22 14.09 14.66
N VAL A 6 14.41 15.31 15.21
CA VAL A 6 14.12 16.55 14.49
C VAL A 6 15.01 16.73 13.27
N ALA A 7 16.29 16.37 13.36
CA ALA A 7 17.21 16.40 12.21
C ALA A 7 16.81 15.43 11.12
N VAL A 8 16.40 14.19 11.49
CA VAL A 8 15.87 13.20 10.53
C VAL A 8 14.60 13.71 9.85
N TRP A 9 13.64 14.25 10.61
CA TRP A 9 12.43 14.81 10.07
C TRP A 9 12.69 15.94 9.06
N LYS A 10 13.59 16.88 9.43
CA LYS A 10 13.95 18.02 8.57
C LYS A 10 14.68 17.59 7.29
N SER A 11 15.33 16.44 7.26
CA SER A 11 16.03 15.92 6.07
C SER A 11 15.07 15.35 5.00
N VAL A 12 13.82 15.04 5.37
CA VAL A 12 12.81 14.54 4.42
C VAL A 12 12.21 15.72 3.64
N PRO A 13 11.97 15.61 2.32
CA PRO A 13 11.33 16.64 1.50
C PRO A 13 9.99 17.12 2.10
N VAL A 14 9.69 18.41 1.99
CA VAL A 14 8.48 19.02 2.58
C VAL A 14 7.21 18.31 2.11
N ALA A 15 7.13 17.97 0.81
CA ALA A 15 5.99 17.25 0.24
C ALA A 15 5.78 15.90 0.94
N GLN A 16 6.84 15.12 1.12
CA GLN A 16 6.76 13.80 1.78
C GLN A 16 6.42 13.92 3.27
N ARG A 17 6.91 14.96 3.96
CA ARG A 17 6.51 15.24 5.35
C ARG A 17 5.00 15.52 5.47
N ARG A 18 4.45 16.31 4.53
CA ARG A 18 3.00 16.56 4.48
C ARG A 18 2.21 15.27 4.22
N MET A 19 2.71 14.39 3.34
CA MET A 19 2.11 13.09 3.07
C MET A 19 2.09 12.19 4.31
N ILE A 20 3.19 12.13 5.07
CA ILE A 20 3.27 11.36 6.32
C ILE A 20 2.30 11.93 7.36
N LEU A 21 2.24 13.26 7.51
CA LEU A 21 1.29 13.91 8.43
C LEU A 21 -0.17 13.62 8.04
N LEU A 22 -0.48 13.67 6.73
CA LEU A 22 -1.82 13.32 6.24
C LEU A 22 -2.19 11.89 6.60
N LEU A 23 -1.26 10.93 6.46
CA LEU A 23 -1.50 9.54 6.85
C LEU A 23 -1.76 9.42 8.36
N VAL A 24 -0.95 10.08 9.19
CA VAL A 24 -1.14 10.06 10.65
C VAL A 24 -2.51 10.64 11.04
N VAL A 25 -2.90 11.75 10.41
CA VAL A 25 -4.24 12.36 10.62
C VAL A 25 -5.34 11.40 10.16
N ALA A 26 -5.19 10.76 9.02
CA ALA A 26 -6.17 9.80 8.50
C ALA A 26 -6.34 8.59 9.44
N ILE A 27 -5.22 8.04 9.96
CA ILE A 27 -5.26 6.95 10.96
C ILE A 27 -5.97 7.44 12.22
N GLY A 28 -5.65 8.64 12.72
CA GLY A 28 -6.33 9.22 13.87
C GLY A 28 -7.83 9.34 13.64
N ALA A 29 -8.24 9.91 12.50
CA ALA A 29 -9.65 10.06 12.14
C ALA A 29 -10.36 8.71 11.99
N ALA A 30 -9.69 7.69 11.41
CA ALA A 30 -10.25 6.35 11.25
C ALA A 30 -10.50 5.64 12.58
N ASN A 31 -9.87 6.06 13.67
CA ASN A 31 -10.04 5.49 15.02
C ASN A 31 -11.01 6.30 15.91
N ILE A 32 -11.60 7.39 15.41
CA ILE A 32 -12.68 8.10 16.11
C ILE A 32 -13.97 7.33 15.87
N ASP A 33 -14.68 6.96 16.95
CA ASP A 33 -15.92 6.16 16.90
C ASP A 33 -15.79 4.95 15.96
N GLN A 34 -14.73 4.21 16.16
CA GLN A 34 -14.35 3.05 15.33
C GLN A 34 -15.38 1.92 15.51
N PRO A 35 -16.01 1.42 14.42
CA PRO A 35 -17.06 0.39 14.52
C PRO A 35 -16.59 -0.95 15.10
N PHE A 36 -15.29 -1.27 14.94
CA PHE A 36 -14.66 -2.53 15.36
C PHE A 36 -13.41 -2.25 16.21
N PRO A 37 -13.54 -1.68 17.41
CA PRO A 37 -12.42 -1.16 18.19
C PRO A 37 -11.41 -2.22 18.60
N GLU A 38 -11.82 -3.47 18.80
CA GLU A 38 -10.96 -4.61 19.15
C GLU A 38 -10.01 -5.02 18.01
N LEU A 39 -10.40 -4.77 16.76
CA LEU A 39 -9.58 -5.06 15.58
C LEU A 39 -8.73 -3.88 15.14
N ALA A 40 -9.02 -2.68 15.62
CA ALA A 40 -8.32 -1.46 15.24
C ALA A 40 -6.79 -1.51 15.42
N PRO A 41 -6.24 -2.06 16.52
CA PRO A 41 -4.79 -2.18 16.68
C PRO A 41 -4.15 -3.10 15.63
N LEU A 42 -4.82 -4.18 15.25
CA LEU A 42 -4.33 -5.09 14.22
C LEU A 42 -4.38 -4.45 12.82
N GLN A 43 -5.45 -3.72 12.53
CA GLN A 43 -5.66 -3.06 11.23
C GLN A 43 -4.77 -1.82 11.04
N HIS A 44 -4.70 -0.94 12.04
CA HIS A 44 -4.02 0.34 11.91
C HIS A 44 -2.62 0.38 12.52
N GLY A 45 -2.30 -0.55 13.46
CA GLY A 45 -1.01 -0.59 14.16
C GLY A 45 0.20 -0.66 13.21
N PRO A 46 0.26 -1.62 12.27
CA PRO A 46 1.36 -1.72 11.31
C PRO A 46 1.53 -0.45 10.46
N THR A 47 0.44 0.14 9.98
CA THR A 47 0.44 1.38 9.19
C THR A 47 0.92 2.58 10.02
N PHE A 48 0.51 2.66 11.28
CA PHE A 48 0.98 3.70 12.21
C PHE A 48 2.48 3.56 12.49
N VAL A 49 2.96 2.35 12.75
CA VAL A 49 4.40 2.08 12.93
C VAL A 49 5.18 2.47 11.67
N LEU A 50 4.67 2.10 10.49
CA LEU A 50 5.27 2.51 9.22
C LEU A 50 5.36 4.03 9.09
N ALA A 51 4.30 4.77 9.43
CA ALA A 51 4.28 6.23 9.40
C ALA A 51 5.35 6.84 10.35
N LEU A 52 5.54 6.26 11.54
CA LEU A 52 6.55 6.70 12.50
C LEU A 52 7.98 6.46 12.03
N VAL A 53 8.24 5.34 11.36
CA VAL A 53 9.59 5.00 10.88
C VAL A 53 9.88 5.57 9.48
N ALA A 54 8.85 5.97 8.72
CA ALA A 54 8.97 6.50 7.36
C ALA A 54 10.03 7.61 7.19
N PRO A 55 10.18 8.58 8.11
CA PRO A 55 11.23 9.59 7.97
C PRO A 55 12.64 9.00 7.97
N ARG A 56 12.89 7.95 8.78
CA ARG A 56 14.20 7.25 8.81
C ARG A 56 14.41 6.43 7.54
N LEU A 57 13.37 5.74 7.07
CA LEU A 57 13.41 4.96 5.85
C LEU A 57 13.67 5.85 4.63
N LEU A 58 12.93 6.96 4.49
CA LEU A 58 13.08 7.90 3.38
C LEU A 58 14.41 8.67 3.42
N ARG A 59 14.98 8.88 4.59
CA ARG A 59 16.35 9.42 4.71
C ARG A 59 17.40 8.40 4.26
N ARG A 60 17.24 7.13 4.65
CA ARG A 60 18.21 6.06 4.32
C ARG A 60 18.05 5.57 2.88
N TRP A 61 16.81 5.49 2.40
CA TRP A 61 16.44 5.05 1.06
C TRP A 61 15.47 6.06 0.43
N PRO A 62 15.98 7.18 -0.10
CA PRO A 62 15.15 8.22 -0.69
C PRO A 62 14.32 7.70 -1.87
N LEU A 63 13.04 8.04 -1.88
CA LEU A 63 12.11 7.79 -2.98
C LEU A 63 11.66 9.12 -3.60
N SER A 64 11.19 9.07 -4.85
CA SER A 64 10.57 10.23 -5.48
C SER A 64 9.26 10.61 -4.76
N ASN A 65 8.86 11.88 -4.86
CA ASN A 65 7.58 12.33 -4.31
C ASN A 65 6.40 11.56 -4.93
N GLY A 66 6.46 11.19 -6.21
CA GLY A 66 5.44 10.37 -6.86
C GLY A 66 5.34 8.97 -6.29
N ALA A 67 6.47 8.31 -6.01
CA ALA A 67 6.46 6.99 -5.38
C ALA A 67 5.86 7.06 -3.97
N VAL A 68 6.24 8.07 -3.18
CA VAL A 68 5.66 8.26 -1.83
C VAL A 68 4.17 8.59 -1.90
N ALA A 69 3.72 9.35 -2.93
CA ALA A 69 2.30 9.63 -3.13
C ALA A 69 1.49 8.37 -3.47
N TYR A 70 2.02 7.47 -4.30
CA TYR A 70 1.37 6.18 -4.59
C TYR A 70 1.27 5.31 -3.34
N ILE A 71 2.35 5.22 -2.55
CA ILE A 71 2.34 4.51 -1.26
C ILE A 71 1.29 5.12 -0.32
N LEU A 72 1.27 6.46 -0.20
CA LEU A 72 0.28 7.15 0.63
C LEU A 72 -1.15 6.82 0.18
N LEU A 73 -1.44 6.91 -1.13
CA LEU A 73 -2.79 6.64 -1.64
C LEU A 73 -3.24 5.22 -1.30
N PHE A 74 -2.35 4.24 -1.48
CA PHE A 74 -2.62 2.87 -1.06
C PHE A 74 -2.89 2.78 0.45
N LEU A 75 -2.05 3.40 1.29
CA LEU A 75 -2.21 3.36 2.74
C LEU A 75 -3.46 4.09 3.23
N LEU A 76 -3.95 5.11 2.51
CA LEU A 76 -5.23 5.75 2.80
C LEU A 76 -6.41 4.82 2.48
N LEU A 77 -6.38 4.10 1.36
CA LEU A 77 -7.38 3.08 1.05
C LEU A 77 -7.35 1.94 2.08
N HIS A 78 -6.17 1.47 2.44
CA HIS A 78 -5.99 0.48 3.51
C HIS A 78 -6.53 0.98 4.86
N THR A 79 -6.25 2.23 5.24
CA THR A 79 -6.76 2.83 6.48
C THR A 79 -8.28 2.91 6.50
N LEU A 80 -8.90 3.25 5.36
CA LEU A 80 -10.36 3.24 5.22
C LEU A 80 -10.92 1.81 5.33
N GLY A 81 -10.28 0.84 4.66
CA GLY A 81 -10.62 -0.58 4.80
C GLY A 81 -10.55 -1.05 6.24
N GLY A 82 -9.45 -0.76 6.92
CA GLY A 82 -9.23 -1.15 8.30
C GLY A 82 -10.24 -0.57 9.29
N ARG A 83 -10.78 0.65 9.03
CA ARG A 83 -11.88 1.21 9.84
C ARG A 83 -13.13 0.34 9.82
N TYR A 84 -13.42 -0.28 8.67
CA TYR A 84 -14.63 -1.06 8.42
C TYR A 84 -14.34 -2.55 8.22
N ILE A 85 -13.17 -3.02 8.67
CA ILE A 85 -12.66 -4.39 8.44
C ILE A 85 -12.92 -4.89 7.00
N TYR A 86 -12.72 -4.00 6.02
CA TYR A 86 -12.88 -4.19 4.58
C TYR A 86 -14.30 -4.63 4.14
N SER A 87 -14.86 -5.65 4.78
CA SER A 87 -16.16 -6.24 4.42
C SER A 87 -17.35 -5.32 4.67
N TYR A 88 -17.19 -4.25 5.44
CA TYR A 88 -18.28 -3.35 5.83
C TYR A 88 -18.08 -1.90 5.40
N VAL A 89 -17.15 -1.63 4.48
CA VAL A 89 -17.02 -0.28 3.90
C VAL A 89 -18.32 0.11 3.20
N PRO A 90 -19.01 1.20 3.62
CA PRO A 90 -20.35 1.50 3.15
C PRO A 90 -20.34 2.27 1.81
N TYR A 91 -19.54 1.81 0.84
CA TYR A 91 -19.39 2.49 -0.45
C TYR A 91 -20.69 2.48 -1.27
N ASP A 92 -21.55 1.48 -1.08
CA ASP A 92 -22.87 1.42 -1.76
C ASP A 92 -23.82 2.50 -1.22
N ASP A 93 -23.80 2.75 0.11
CA ASP A 93 -24.59 3.83 0.69
C ASP A 93 -24.10 5.19 0.22
N TRP A 94 -22.78 5.39 0.13
CA TRP A 94 -22.21 6.61 -0.42
C TRP A 94 -22.55 6.80 -1.89
N ALA A 95 -22.46 5.74 -2.69
CA ALA A 95 -22.81 5.78 -4.11
C ALA A 95 -24.30 6.10 -4.29
N ARG A 96 -25.18 5.44 -3.52
CA ARG A 96 -26.62 5.70 -3.53
C ARG A 96 -26.96 7.13 -3.16
N ALA A 97 -26.29 7.70 -2.17
CA ALA A 97 -26.49 9.08 -1.75
C ALA A 97 -26.10 10.09 -2.84
N ILE A 98 -25.11 9.77 -3.69
CA ILE A 98 -24.58 10.65 -4.74
C ILE A 98 -25.29 10.44 -6.07
N SER A 99 -25.51 9.18 -6.48
CA SER A 99 -25.97 8.80 -7.83
C SER A 99 -27.35 8.15 -7.86
N GLY A 100 -27.91 7.80 -6.69
CA GLY A 100 -29.15 7.04 -6.59
C GLY A 100 -29.01 5.54 -6.85
N HIS A 101 -27.81 5.03 -7.10
CA HIS A 101 -27.55 3.63 -7.47
C HIS A 101 -26.44 3.01 -6.63
N ASP A 102 -26.55 1.72 -6.37
CA ASP A 102 -25.51 0.93 -5.68
C ASP A 102 -24.47 0.42 -6.68
N ILE A 103 -23.21 0.47 -6.29
CA ILE A 103 -22.09 -0.08 -7.08
C ILE A 103 -22.23 -1.60 -7.16
N SER A 104 -22.42 -2.27 -6.03
CA SER A 104 -22.49 -3.74 -5.96
C SER A 104 -23.64 -4.28 -6.81
N THR A 105 -24.84 -3.69 -6.71
CA THR A 105 -25.98 -4.07 -7.55
C THR A 105 -25.72 -3.86 -9.04
N SER A 106 -25.11 -2.72 -9.39
CA SER A 106 -24.79 -2.37 -10.79
C SER A 106 -23.77 -3.33 -11.41
N LEU A 107 -22.87 -3.91 -10.59
CA LEU A 107 -21.84 -4.86 -11.02
C LEU A 107 -22.25 -6.33 -10.82
N GLY A 108 -23.46 -6.60 -10.28
CA GLY A 108 -23.92 -7.95 -9.97
C GLY A 108 -23.15 -8.63 -8.83
N TRP A 109 -22.56 -7.86 -7.93
CA TRP A 109 -21.80 -8.40 -6.81
C TRP A 109 -22.70 -8.86 -5.67
N GLN A 110 -22.41 -10.05 -5.13
CA GLN A 110 -23.16 -10.66 -4.02
C GLN A 110 -22.55 -10.31 -2.66
N ARG A 111 -21.40 -9.67 -2.64
CA ARG A 111 -20.64 -9.33 -1.43
C ARG A 111 -20.05 -7.93 -1.55
N ASN A 112 -19.58 -7.38 -0.41
CA ASN A 112 -18.79 -6.16 -0.42
C ASN A 112 -17.46 -6.42 -1.15
N GLY A 113 -17.20 -5.65 -2.19
CA GLY A 113 -16.01 -5.82 -3.06
C GLY A 113 -14.82 -4.93 -2.67
N TYR A 114 -14.87 -4.24 -1.52
CA TYR A 114 -13.84 -3.25 -1.16
C TYR A 114 -12.47 -3.90 -0.95
N ASP A 115 -12.42 -5.05 -0.33
CA ASP A 115 -11.19 -5.80 -0.13
C ASP A 115 -10.49 -6.10 -1.47
N ARG A 116 -11.22 -6.70 -2.38
CA ARG A 116 -10.73 -6.97 -3.75
C ARG A 116 -10.28 -5.72 -4.49
N PHE A 117 -10.97 -4.60 -4.28
CA PHE A 117 -10.56 -3.30 -4.82
C PHE A 117 -9.23 -2.85 -4.21
N VAL A 118 -9.00 -3.05 -2.90
CA VAL A 118 -7.71 -2.68 -2.26
C VAL A 118 -6.57 -3.56 -2.76
N HIS A 119 -6.79 -4.86 -2.98
CA HIS A 119 -5.80 -5.74 -3.63
C HIS A 119 -5.46 -5.27 -5.05
N PHE A 120 -6.47 -4.91 -5.85
CA PHE A 120 -6.24 -4.29 -7.17
C PHE A 120 -5.43 -2.99 -7.05
N ALA A 121 -5.80 -2.11 -6.12
CA ALA A 121 -5.12 -0.84 -5.88
C ALA A 121 -3.68 -1.06 -5.37
N PHE A 122 -3.44 -2.09 -4.56
CA PHE A 122 -2.09 -2.52 -4.15
C PHE A 122 -1.20 -2.77 -5.37
N GLY A 123 -1.64 -3.61 -6.29
CA GLY A 123 -0.90 -3.88 -7.50
C GLY A 123 -0.70 -2.64 -8.37
N LEU A 124 -1.77 -1.88 -8.62
CA LEU A 124 -1.74 -0.68 -9.46
C LEU A 124 -0.81 0.40 -8.92
N LEU A 125 -0.88 0.67 -7.63
CA LEU A 125 -0.16 1.79 -7.00
C LEU A 125 1.25 1.42 -6.57
N LEU A 126 1.52 0.18 -6.11
CA LEU A 126 2.83 -0.14 -5.56
C LEU A 126 3.83 -0.68 -6.59
N THR A 127 3.42 -1.04 -7.79
CA THR A 127 4.34 -1.50 -8.84
C THR A 127 5.40 -0.44 -9.18
N ALA A 128 5.03 0.83 -9.35
CA ALA A 128 5.98 1.89 -9.66
C ALA A 128 6.96 2.20 -8.50
N PRO A 129 6.56 2.34 -7.25
CA PRO A 129 7.47 2.42 -6.10
C PRO A 129 8.42 1.23 -6.00
N LEU A 130 7.93 -0.01 -6.14
CA LEU A 130 8.75 -1.22 -6.10
C LEU A 130 9.78 -1.23 -7.23
N ALA A 131 9.37 -0.89 -8.46
CA ALA A 131 10.30 -0.77 -9.59
C ALA A 131 11.38 0.29 -9.32
N GLN A 132 11.02 1.43 -8.70
CA GLN A 132 11.99 2.45 -8.32
C GLN A 132 13.00 1.91 -7.30
N ILE A 133 12.55 1.17 -6.28
CA ILE A 133 13.41 0.57 -5.25
C ILE A 133 14.38 -0.41 -5.90
N VAL A 134 13.88 -1.37 -6.67
CA VAL A 134 14.70 -2.39 -7.34
C VAL A 134 15.73 -1.77 -8.27
N ARG A 135 15.33 -0.75 -9.04
CA ARG A 135 16.23 -0.05 -9.95
C ARG A 135 17.31 0.73 -9.22
N ARG A 136 16.90 1.51 -8.19
CA ARG A 136 17.81 2.45 -7.51
C ARG A 136 18.78 1.75 -6.57
N TYR A 137 18.31 0.74 -5.86
CA TYR A 137 19.08 0.08 -4.81
C TYR A 137 19.56 -1.33 -5.18
N GLY A 138 18.89 -1.96 -6.14
CA GLY A 138 19.29 -3.25 -6.71
C GLY A 138 20.14 -3.15 -7.97
N GLY A 139 20.37 -1.94 -8.51
CA GLY A 139 21.17 -1.75 -9.73
C GLY A 139 20.56 -2.40 -10.99
N VAL A 140 19.28 -2.73 -10.97
CA VAL A 140 18.59 -3.49 -12.03
C VAL A 140 18.18 -2.57 -13.17
N ARG A 141 18.36 -3.02 -14.42
CA ARG A 141 17.94 -2.27 -15.62
C ARG A 141 16.44 -1.97 -15.59
N PRO A 142 15.96 -0.82 -16.14
CA PRO A 142 14.56 -0.38 -16.02
C PRO A 142 13.52 -1.44 -16.41
N ARG A 143 13.72 -2.13 -17.55
CA ARG A 143 12.79 -3.20 -18.00
C ARG A 143 12.69 -4.37 -17.03
N TRP A 144 13.81 -4.76 -16.44
CA TRP A 144 13.85 -5.84 -15.45
C TRP A 144 13.31 -5.39 -14.10
N SER A 145 13.49 -4.10 -13.71
CA SER A 145 12.91 -3.57 -12.48
C SER A 145 11.39 -3.63 -12.49
N LEU A 146 10.74 -3.43 -13.64
CA LEU A 146 9.30 -3.61 -13.78
C LEU A 146 8.89 -5.08 -13.62
N CYS A 147 9.64 -6.01 -14.24
CA CYS A 147 9.39 -7.43 -14.09
C CYS A 147 9.52 -7.88 -12.61
N PHE A 148 10.59 -7.45 -11.92
CA PHE A 148 10.76 -7.74 -10.50
C PHE A 148 9.67 -7.09 -9.63
N ALA A 149 9.22 -5.88 -9.96
CA ALA A 149 8.13 -5.23 -9.23
C ALA A 149 6.80 -6.01 -9.39
N PHE A 150 6.50 -6.47 -10.61
CA PHE A 150 5.33 -7.31 -10.88
C PHE A 150 5.38 -8.61 -10.08
N MET A 151 6.53 -9.29 -10.06
CA MET A 151 6.71 -10.51 -9.25
C MET A 151 6.62 -10.22 -7.75
N ALA A 152 7.17 -9.08 -7.29
CA ALA A 152 7.11 -8.68 -5.89
C ALA A 152 5.67 -8.40 -5.42
N VAL A 153 4.82 -7.83 -6.26
CA VAL A 153 3.39 -7.66 -5.96
C VAL A 153 2.74 -9.02 -5.69
N GLY A 154 2.95 -10.03 -6.56
CA GLY A 154 2.42 -11.37 -6.35
C GLY A 154 2.96 -12.05 -5.10
N PHE A 155 4.27 -11.90 -4.85
CA PHE A 155 4.92 -12.49 -3.68
C PHE A 155 4.41 -11.86 -2.37
N ILE A 156 4.31 -10.52 -2.31
CA ILE A 156 3.81 -9.81 -1.12
C ILE A 156 2.34 -10.14 -0.90
N GLY A 157 1.52 -10.16 -1.96
CA GLY A 157 0.13 -10.57 -1.87
C GLY A 157 -0.01 -11.99 -1.34
N ALA A 158 0.76 -12.95 -1.87
CA ALA A 158 0.73 -14.33 -1.38
C ALA A 158 1.14 -14.45 0.10
N LEU A 159 2.12 -13.67 0.55
CA LEU A 159 2.50 -13.63 1.97
C LEU A 159 1.37 -13.06 2.83
N TYR A 160 0.63 -12.08 2.32
CA TYR A 160 -0.50 -11.49 3.04
C TYR A 160 -1.64 -12.51 3.18
N GLU A 161 -2.00 -13.23 2.12
CA GLU A 161 -3.00 -14.31 2.17
C GLU A 161 -2.59 -15.45 3.13
N ILE A 162 -1.30 -15.81 3.16
CA ILE A 162 -0.77 -16.78 4.13
C ILE A 162 -0.90 -16.23 5.55
N PHE A 163 -0.64 -14.95 5.76
CA PHE A 163 -0.79 -14.31 7.06
C PHE A 163 -2.25 -14.34 7.53
N GLU A 164 -3.21 -14.02 6.67
CA GLU A 164 -4.64 -14.11 6.98
C GLU A 164 -5.06 -15.54 7.32
N TRP A 165 -4.61 -16.52 6.54
CA TRP A 165 -4.83 -17.92 6.85
C TRP A 165 -4.26 -18.32 8.22
N LEU A 166 -3.03 -17.90 8.55
CA LEU A 166 -2.44 -18.16 9.86
C LEU A 166 -3.23 -17.49 11.01
N LEU A 167 -3.74 -16.28 10.79
CA LEU A 167 -4.64 -15.63 11.76
C LEU A 167 -5.91 -16.44 11.99
N THR A 168 -6.49 -17.04 10.95
CA THR A 168 -7.64 -17.94 11.07
C THR A 168 -7.35 -19.13 11.98
N LEU A 169 -6.13 -19.68 11.92
CA LEU A 169 -5.73 -20.81 12.78
C LEU A 169 -5.48 -20.41 14.25
N LEU A 170 -5.11 -19.15 14.49
CA LEU A 170 -4.72 -18.65 15.82
C LEU A 170 -5.84 -17.91 16.53
N ALA A 171 -6.74 -17.26 15.80
CA ALA A 171 -7.87 -16.53 16.35
C ALA A 171 -9.07 -17.47 16.57
N ALA A 172 -9.86 -17.19 17.60
CA ALA A 172 -11.06 -17.97 17.90
C ALA A 172 -12.21 -17.59 16.93
N GLY A 173 -12.70 -18.58 16.17
CA GLY A 173 -13.99 -18.58 15.47
C GLY A 173 -14.38 -17.27 14.76
N GLU A 174 -15.42 -16.59 15.23
CA GLU A 174 -16.01 -15.41 14.59
C GLU A 174 -15.01 -14.27 14.34
N THR A 175 -14.00 -14.08 15.17
CA THR A 175 -12.97 -13.03 14.99
C THR A 175 -12.12 -13.28 13.75
N ALA A 176 -11.85 -14.52 13.45
CA ALA A 176 -11.09 -14.92 12.26
C ALA A 176 -11.87 -14.66 10.97
N ASP A 177 -13.14 -15.05 10.96
CA ASP A 177 -14.04 -14.86 9.81
C ASP A 177 -14.25 -13.36 9.50
N TRP A 178 -14.31 -12.53 10.53
CA TRP A 178 -14.46 -11.09 10.38
C TRP A 178 -13.19 -10.42 9.84
N TYR A 179 -12.02 -10.92 10.25
CA TYR A 179 -10.75 -10.36 9.79
C TYR A 179 -10.43 -10.71 8.33
N ASN A 180 -10.65 -11.97 7.95
CA ASN A 180 -10.28 -12.48 6.62
C ASN A 180 -11.15 -11.94 5.48
N GLY A 181 -12.28 -11.32 5.76
CA GLY A 181 -13.09 -10.67 4.73
C GLY A 181 -13.69 -11.60 3.67
N GLN A 182 -13.56 -12.93 3.81
CA GLN A 182 -13.94 -13.92 2.78
C GLN A 182 -15.42 -13.88 2.42
N GLN A 183 -16.31 -13.52 3.36
CA GLN A 183 -17.76 -13.40 3.14
C GLN A 183 -18.36 -14.64 2.44
N GLY A 184 -17.83 -15.84 2.74
CA GLY A 184 -18.27 -17.12 2.16
C GLY A 184 -17.65 -17.48 0.80
N ASP A 185 -16.74 -16.69 0.25
CA ASP A 185 -16.04 -16.99 -1.00
C ASP A 185 -14.79 -17.85 -0.74
N VAL A 186 -14.87 -19.14 -0.99
CA VAL A 186 -13.75 -20.09 -0.78
C VAL A 186 -12.54 -19.80 -1.69
N TRP A 187 -12.72 -19.01 -2.75
CA TRP A 187 -11.68 -18.62 -3.70
C TRP A 187 -11.18 -17.18 -3.48
N ASP A 188 -11.49 -16.58 -2.34
CA ASP A 188 -11.13 -15.20 -2.04
C ASP A 188 -9.63 -14.94 -2.18
N PRO A 189 -8.73 -15.71 -1.53
CA PRO A 189 -7.28 -15.50 -1.64
C PRO A 189 -6.77 -15.50 -3.08
N GLN A 190 -7.27 -16.41 -3.92
CA GLN A 190 -6.86 -16.50 -5.32
C GLN A 190 -7.39 -15.34 -6.16
N LYS A 191 -8.61 -14.87 -5.87
CA LYS A 191 -9.23 -13.74 -6.57
C LYS A 191 -8.56 -12.42 -6.17
N ASP A 192 -8.15 -12.28 -4.92
CA ASP A 192 -7.45 -11.11 -4.42
C ASP A 192 -6.02 -11.04 -4.97
N LEU A 193 -5.32 -12.16 -5.03
CA LEU A 193 -4.05 -12.26 -5.76
C LEU A 193 -4.20 -11.91 -7.24
N ALA A 194 -5.26 -12.40 -7.90
CA ALA A 194 -5.53 -12.09 -9.30
C ALA A 194 -5.82 -10.59 -9.49
N ALA A 195 -6.61 -9.97 -8.61
CA ALA A 195 -6.88 -8.54 -8.62
C ALA A 195 -5.60 -7.72 -8.48
N ALA A 196 -4.72 -8.07 -7.53
CA ALA A 196 -3.42 -7.44 -7.35
C ALA A 196 -2.55 -7.57 -8.61
N GLN A 197 -2.49 -8.75 -9.21
CA GLN A 197 -1.71 -8.98 -10.44
C GLN A 197 -2.28 -8.22 -11.64
N ILE A 198 -3.61 -8.10 -11.77
CA ILE A 198 -4.24 -7.29 -12.81
C ILE A 198 -3.88 -5.81 -12.62
N GLY A 199 -3.97 -5.29 -11.38
CA GLY A 199 -3.54 -3.94 -11.07
C GLY A 199 -2.07 -3.69 -11.42
N ALA A 200 -1.18 -4.62 -11.05
CA ALA A 200 0.24 -4.55 -11.39
C ALA A 200 0.48 -4.60 -12.90
N ALA A 201 -0.21 -5.48 -13.63
CA ALA A 201 -0.10 -5.57 -15.08
C ALA A 201 -0.50 -4.25 -15.76
N ILE A 202 -1.60 -3.63 -15.33
CA ILE A 202 -2.02 -2.31 -15.83
C ILE A 202 -0.94 -1.26 -15.52
N ALA A 203 -0.36 -1.27 -14.32
CA ALA A 203 0.68 -0.33 -13.92
C ALA A 203 1.92 -0.38 -14.82
N LEU A 204 2.25 -1.53 -15.43
CA LEU A 204 3.39 -1.65 -16.35
C LEU A 204 3.24 -0.77 -17.60
N PHE A 205 2.02 -0.45 -18.00
CA PHE A 205 1.71 0.34 -19.18
C PHE A 205 1.47 1.82 -18.86
N LEU A 206 1.42 2.20 -17.58
CA LEU A 206 1.19 3.60 -17.21
C LEU A 206 2.45 4.46 -17.45
N PRO A 207 2.28 5.72 -17.92
CA PRO A 207 3.38 6.66 -18.05
C PRO A 207 4.10 6.85 -16.71
N GLY A 208 5.44 6.76 -16.72
CA GLY A 208 6.25 6.94 -15.51
C GLY A 208 6.53 5.66 -14.71
N ALA A 209 5.94 4.51 -15.04
CA ALA A 209 6.24 3.24 -14.38
C ALA A 209 7.75 2.90 -14.43
N SER A 210 8.42 3.23 -15.54
CA SER A 210 9.88 3.04 -15.70
C SER A 210 10.72 4.21 -15.15
N GLY A 211 10.10 5.26 -14.58
CA GLY A 211 10.78 6.49 -14.17
C GLY A 211 11.18 7.37 -15.35
N PRO A 212 11.70 8.59 -15.11
CA PRO A 212 12.15 9.46 -16.19
C PRO A 212 13.17 8.72 -17.06
N ARG A 213 12.95 8.72 -18.39
CA ARG A 213 13.98 8.30 -19.34
C ARG A 213 15.19 9.19 -19.10
N GLN A 214 16.32 8.62 -18.71
CA GLN A 214 17.58 9.33 -18.78
C GLN A 214 17.78 9.70 -20.26
N ALA A 215 17.63 10.98 -20.56
CA ALA A 215 18.04 11.52 -21.84
C ALA A 215 19.55 11.30 -21.94
N GLY A 216 19.97 10.42 -22.86
CA GLY A 216 21.35 10.24 -23.32
C GLY A 216 22.41 10.06 -22.24
N GLY A 217 22.86 8.86 -22.08
CA GLY A 217 24.16 8.35 -21.65
C GLY A 217 25.15 9.30 -20.95
N GLU A 218 24.80 9.90 -19.83
CA GLU A 218 25.83 10.34 -18.91
C GLU A 218 26.12 9.21 -17.90
N PRO A 219 27.41 8.88 -17.66
CA PRO A 219 27.78 7.92 -16.63
C PRO A 219 27.27 8.42 -15.29
N ILE A 220 26.76 7.48 -14.47
CA ILE A 220 26.38 7.74 -13.07
C ILE A 220 27.54 8.49 -12.41
N SER A 221 27.32 9.76 -12.03
CA SER A 221 28.32 10.52 -11.32
C SER A 221 28.56 9.85 -9.96
N ASP A 222 29.81 9.84 -9.48
CA ASP A 222 30.18 9.29 -8.17
C ASP A 222 29.37 9.88 -7.00
N ALA A 223 28.68 10.99 -7.22
CA ALA A 223 27.77 11.59 -6.25
C ALA A 223 26.45 10.79 -6.04
N ASP A 224 26.09 9.89 -6.95
CA ASP A 224 24.88 9.06 -6.88
C ASP A 224 25.12 7.65 -6.33
N GLN A 225 26.36 7.32 -5.98
CA GLN A 225 26.67 6.04 -5.33
C GLN A 225 26.29 6.10 -3.84
N PRO A 226 25.69 5.03 -3.29
CA PRO A 226 25.47 4.92 -1.85
C PRO A 226 26.82 4.99 -1.15
N ARG A 227 26.98 5.94 -0.24
CA ARG A 227 28.21 6.03 0.57
C ARG A 227 28.34 4.74 1.40
N ASP A 228 29.49 4.11 1.30
CA ASP A 228 29.86 2.96 2.11
C ASP A 228 29.76 3.36 3.59
N PRO A 229 28.98 2.63 4.42
CA PRO A 229 28.82 2.94 5.83
C PRO A 229 30.08 2.64 6.68
N SER A 230 31.18 2.16 6.07
CA SER A 230 32.44 1.80 6.76
C SER A 230 33.52 2.89 6.67
N LEU A 231 33.28 4.09 6.11
CA LEU A 231 34.19 5.22 6.12
C LEU A 231 33.61 6.40 6.89
#